data_b9c16e988bcb51a29662a46a739a9598
#
_entry.id   b9c16e988bcb51a29662a46a739a9598
#
_cell.length_a   1.000
_cell.length_b   1.000
_cell.length_c   1.000
_cell.angle_alpha   90.00
_cell.angle_beta   90.00
_cell.angle_gamma   90.00
#
_symmetry.space_group_name_H-M   'P 1'
#
loop_
_entity.id
_entity.type
_entity.pdbx_description
1 polymer ?
#
loop_
_entity_poly.entity_id
_entity_poly.type
_entity_poly.pdbx_seq_one_letter_code
_entity_poly.pdbx_strand_id
1 'polypeptide(L)'
;DKVSVLERFDHQLQESGLNTLHTIKPDFSWASTDISEIKNFYKFDKYILLFPFCSPHLTIKKWPHYNKLIELISNRFGDKYKILTAPGPSEINDAKDINALALLDNGKALDISQLTSLIKNSSFVVANDTGPAHITAHVGAKGLTLFGKHTTAYKVSIERENFKAIEVSDLNNLSAEKVFEKL
;
A
#
# COMPACT_ATOMS: atom_id res chain seq x y z
N ASP A 1 22.83 -7.12 7.96
CA ASP A 1 22.79 -6.89 6.51
C ASP A 1 22.85 -5.38 6.24
N LYS A 2 23.92 -4.95 5.55
CA LYS A 2 24.12 -3.54 5.16
C LYS A 2 23.60 -3.22 3.75
N VAL A 3 23.06 -4.23 3.06
CA VAL A 3 22.67 -4.16 1.65
C VAL A 3 21.16 -4.36 1.54
N SER A 4 20.49 -3.55 0.74
CA SER A 4 19.04 -3.61 0.53
C SER A 4 18.63 -4.84 -0.30
N VAL A 5 17.34 -5.18 -0.27
CA VAL A 5 16.84 -6.38 -0.97
C VAL A 5 17.01 -6.28 -2.49
N LEU A 6 16.77 -5.11 -3.08
CA LEU A 6 16.91 -4.95 -4.54
C LEU A 6 18.40 -5.00 -4.96
N GLU A 7 19.30 -4.41 -4.17
CA GLU A 7 20.74 -4.50 -4.43
C GLU A 7 21.23 -5.95 -4.37
N ARG A 8 20.72 -6.77 -3.45
CA ARG A 8 21.06 -8.20 -3.37
C ARG A 8 20.55 -8.96 -4.59
N PHE A 9 19.32 -8.69 -5.04
CA PHE A 9 18.80 -9.31 -6.24
C PHE A 9 19.55 -8.85 -7.48
N ASP A 10 19.90 -7.58 -7.59
CA ASP A 10 20.69 -7.04 -8.66
C ASP A 10 22.04 -7.77 -8.78
N HIS A 11 22.78 -7.87 -7.67
CA HIS A 11 24.03 -8.60 -7.61
C HIS A 11 23.87 -10.07 -7.99
N GLN A 12 22.87 -10.77 -7.45
CA GLN A 12 22.61 -12.17 -7.76
C GLN A 12 22.31 -12.39 -9.25
N LEU A 13 21.56 -11.50 -9.88
CA LEU A 13 21.26 -11.57 -11.31
C LEU A 13 22.51 -11.32 -12.16
N GLN A 14 23.35 -10.33 -11.79
CA GLN A 14 24.62 -10.04 -12.45
C GLN A 14 25.56 -11.24 -12.41
N GLU A 15 25.72 -11.87 -11.24
CA GLU A 15 26.52 -13.09 -11.06
C GLU A 15 25.99 -14.26 -11.92
N SER A 16 24.70 -14.24 -12.23
CA SER A 16 24.05 -15.21 -13.12
C SER A 16 24.16 -14.85 -14.61
N GLY A 17 24.87 -13.77 -14.96
CA GLY A 17 25.05 -13.31 -16.34
C GLY A 17 23.84 -12.61 -16.96
N LEU A 18 22.89 -12.15 -16.13
CA LEU A 18 21.68 -11.48 -16.59
C LEU A 18 21.83 -9.94 -16.60
N ASN A 19 21.10 -9.28 -17.51
CA ASN A 19 21.05 -7.82 -17.54
C ASN A 19 20.17 -7.27 -16.42
N THR A 20 20.70 -6.32 -15.65
CA THR A 20 20.07 -5.78 -14.43
C THR A 20 19.70 -4.30 -14.52
N LEU A 21 19.56 -3.74 -15.72
CA LEU A 21 19.31 -2.30 -15.92
C LEU A 21 18.11 -1.74 -15.12
N HIS A 22 17.11 -2.56 -14.83
CA HIS A 22 15.87 -2.13 -14.17
C HIS A 22 15.65 -2.73 -12.78
N THR A 23 16.58 -3.53 -12.28
CA THR A 23 16.39 -4.25 -10.99
C THR A 23 16.25 -3.30 -9.81
N ILE A 24 17.05 -2.21 -9.77
CA ILE A 24 17.04 -1.24 -8.65
C ILE A 24 15.81 -0.32 -8.69
N LYS A 25 15.27 -0.08 -9.88
CA LYS A 25 14.08 0.76 -10.10
C LYS A 25 13.05 0.02 -10.94
N PRO A 26 12.47 -1.07 -10.41
CA PRO A 26 11.47 -1.81 -11.17
C PRO A 26 10.22 -0.95 -11.40
N ASP A 27 9.64 -1.06 -12.59
CA ASP A 27 8.35 -0.49 -12.94
C ASP A 27 7.32 -1.62 -13.06
N PHE A 28 6.26 -1.55 -12.26
CA PHE A 28 5.18 -2.54 -12.24
C PHE A 28 3.94 -2.06 -13.02
N SER A 29 4.01 -0.91 -13.67
CA SER A 29 2.87 -0.30 -14.38
C SER A 29 2.30 -1.16 -15.52
N TRP A 30 3.12 -2.06 -16.07
CA TRP A 30 2.71 -3.01 -17.12
C TRP A 30 1.62 -4.00 -16.67
N ALA A 31 1.51 -4.25 -15.35
CA ALA A 31 0.50 -5.14 -14.78
C ALA A 31 -0.90 -4.51 -14.70
N SER A 32 -1.05 -3.23 -15.06
CA SER A 32 -2.35 -2.53 -15.00
C SER A 32 -3.37 -3.10 -16.00
N THR A 33 -4.63 -3.12 -15.60
CA THR A 33 -5.79 -3.49 -16.43
C THR A 33 -6.89 -2.43 -16.32
N ASP A 34 -7.94 -2.54 -17.13
CA ASP A 34 -9.13 -1.69 -16.96
C ASP A 34 -9.92 -2.08 -15.70
N ILE A 35 -10.28 -1.10 -14.89
CA ILE A 35 -11.11 -1.24 -13.68
C ILE A 35 -12.39 -0.40 -13.76
N SER A 36 -12.81 -0.01 -14.95
CA SER A 36 -13.98 0.86 -15.18
C SER A 36 -15.27 0.24 -14.63
N GLU A 37 -15.44 -1.07 -14.73
CA GLU A 37 -16.60 -1.79 -14.18
C GLU A 37 -16.65 -1.67 -12.65
N ILE A 38 -15.51 -1.87 -11.97
CA ILE A 38 -15.39 -1.73 -10.51
C ILE A 38 -15.68 -0.28 -10.10
N LYS A 39 -15.09 0.70 -10.79
CA LYS A 39 -15.33 2.13 -10.53
C LYS A 39 -16.80 2.49 -10.69
N ASN A 40 -17.46 2.02 -11.74
CA ASN A 40 -18.86 2.28 -12.00
C ASN A 40 -19.78 1.60 -10.98
N PHE A 41 -19.49 0.36 -10.61
CA PHE A 41 -20.27 -0.38 -9.61
C PHE A 41 -20.25 0.30 -8.23
N TYR A 42 -19.07 0.67 -7.76
CA TYR A 42 -18.88 1.31 -6.44
C TYR A 42 -19.04 2.85 -6.48
N LYS A 43 -19.19 3.45 -7.65
CA LYS A 43 -19.45 4.89 -7.88
C LYS A 43 -18.39 5.77 -7.22
N PHE A 44 -17.11 5.57 -7.55
CA PHE A 44 -16.00 6.41 -7.08
C PHE A 44 -15.14 6.94 -8.22
N ASP A 45 -14.53 8.11 -7.98
CA ASP A 45 -13.58 8.72 -8.92
C ASP A 45 -12.27 9.10 -8.19
N LYS A 46 -12.34 10.06 -7.26
CA LYS A 46 -11.20 10.44 -6.42
C LYS A 46 -11.22 9.68 -5.11
N TYR A 47 -10.12 9.04 -4.76
CA TYR A 47 -10.07 8.20 -3.57
C TYR A 47 -8.71 8.15 -2.90
N ILE A 48 -8.73 7.88 -1.61
CA ILE A 48 -7.58 7.50 -0.80
C ILE A 48 -7.70 6.01 -0.52
N LEU A 49 -6.61 5.29 -0.75
CA LEU A 49 -6.58 3.84 -0.64
C LEU A 49 -5.80 3.42 0.60
N LEU A 50 -6.40 2.59 1.44
CA LEU A 50 -5.83 2.13 2.69
C LEU A 50 -5.61 0.62 2.66
N PHE A 51 -4.42 0.18 3.13
CA PHE A 51 -4.08 -1.23 3.28
C PHE A 51 -3.76 -1.54 4.75
N PRO A 52 -4.80 -1.74 5.58
CA PRO A 52 -4.67 -1.92 7.03
C PRO A 52 -4.30 -3.34 7.45
N PHE A 53 -4.24 -4.28 6.50
CA PHE A 53 -4.04 -5.69 6.79
C PHE A 53 -2.57 -6.09 6.69
N CYS A 54 -2.26 -7.27 7.18
CA CYS A 54 -0.97 -7.92 7.03
C CYS A 54 -1.16 -9.43 7.22
N SER A 55 -0.13 -10.22 6.88
CA SER A 55 -0.15 -11.66 7.15
C SER A 55 -0.51 -11.93 8.61
N PRO A 56 -1.40 -12.89 8.90
CA PRO A 56 -1.83 -13.25 10.26
C PRO A 56 -0.67 -13.58 11.23
N HIS A 57 0.44 -14.08 10.68
CA HIS A 57 1.65 -14.41 11.45
C HIS A 57 2.56 -13.22 11.72
N LEU A 58 2.27 -12.04 11.17
CA LEU A 58 3.10 -10.84 11.24
C LEU A 58 2.34 -9.64 11.81
N THR A 59 1.58 -9.86 12.87
CA THR A 59 0.75 -8.83 13.52
C THR A 59 1.55 -7.60 13.98
N ILE A 60 2.85 -7.76 14.20
CA ILE A 60 3.78 -6.65 14.48
C ILE A 60 3.81 -5.58 13.38
N LYS A 61 3.37 -5.92 12.15
CA LYS A 61 3.26 -4.99 11.02
C LYS A 61 1.94 -4.22 11.00
N LYS A 62 0.96 -4.61 11.82
CA LYS A 62 -0.38 -4.02 11.81
C LYS A 62 -0.40 -2.72 12.60
N TRP A 63 -0.67 -1.61 11.91
CA TRP A 63 -0.94 -0.33 12.56
C TRP A 63 -2.41 -0.27 12.99
N PRO A 64 -2.74 0.03 14.27
CA PRO A 64 -4.11 -0.10 14.76
C PRO A 64 -5.01 1.12 14.53
N HIS A 65 -4.48 2.25 14.06
CA HIS A 65 -5.20 3.53 14.09
C HIS A 65 -5.83 3.91 12.74
N TYR A 66 -6.09 2.96 11.82
CA TYR A 66 -6.69 3.26 10.51
C TYR A 66 -8.07 3.91 10.63
N ASN A 67 -8.95 3.44 11.52
CA ASN A 67 -10.28 4.04 11.69
C ASN A 67 -10.19 5.50 12.20
N LYS A 68 -9.22 5.81 13.05
CA LYS A 68 -8.98 7.19 13.48
C LYS A 68 -8.44 8.05 12.33
N LEU A 69 -7.56 7.51 11.49
CA LEU A 69 -7.08 8.21 10.28
C LEU A 69 -8.26 8.50 9.32
N ILE A 70 -9.15 7.54 9.12
CA ILE A 70 -10.36 7.70 8.29
C ILE A 70 -11.22 8.85 8.80
N GLU A 71 -11.44 8.92 10.11
CA GLU A 71 -12.17 10.02 10.76
C GLU A 71 -11.51 11.38 10.48
N LEU A 72 -10.19 11.50 10.64
CA LEU A 72 -9.45 12.73 10.35
C LEU A 72 -9.55 13.13 8.88
N ILE A 73 -9.42 12.18 7.96
CA ILE A 73 -9.55 12.43 6.52
C ILE A 73 -10.96 12.93 6.21
N SER A 74 -12.00 12.25 6.71
CA SER A 74 -13.40 12.61 6.48
C SER A 74 -13.73 13.99 7.04
N ASN A 75 -13.25 14.31 8.23
CA ASN A 75 -13.47 15.62 8.85
C ASN A 75 -12.79 16.76 8.08
N ARG A 76 -11.63 16.51 7.50
CA ARG A 76 -10.83 17.52 6.76
C ARG A 76 -11.32 17.74 5.34
N PHE A 77 -11.67 16.66 4.64
CA PHE A 77 -11.92 16.68 3.20
C PHE A 77 -13.38 16.42 2.81
N GLY A 78 -14.24 16.01 3.78
CA GLY A 78 -15.64 15.68 3.50
C GLY A 78 -15.73 14.60 2.42
N ASP A 79 -16.65 14.81 1.49
CA ASP A 79 -16.91 13.89 0.37
C ASP A 79 -15.96 14.04 -0.82
N LYS A 80 -14.90 14.86 -0.69
CA LYS A 80 -13.93 15.09 -1.78
C LYS A 80 -13.22 13.80 -2.22
N TYR A 81 -12.98 12.89 -1.28
CA TYR A 81 -12.35 11.60 -1.54
C TYR A 81 -13.20 10.47 -0.96
N LYS A 82 -13.41 9.42 -1.73
CA LYS A 82 -13.86 8.14 -1.17
C LYS A 82 -12.68 7.48 -0.45
N ILE A 83 -12.93 6.89 0.71
CA ILE A 83 -11.91 6.14 1.44
C ILE A 83 -12.17 4.66 1.18
N LEU A 84 -11.19 4.01 0.55
CA LEU A 84 -11.32 2.66 0.02
C LEU A 84 -10.28 1.73 0.65
N THR A 85 -10.60 0.45 0.70
CA THR A 85 -9.65 -0.63 0.95
C THR A 85 -9.89 -1.75 -0.05
N ALA A 86 -8.84 -2.50 -0.38
CA ALA A 86 -8.92 -3.67 -1.24
C ALA A 86 -8.32 -4.87 -0.48
N PRO A 87 -9.13 -5.60 0.29
CA PRO A 87 -8.65 -6.72 1.10
C PRO A 87 -8.22 -7.90 0.23
N GLY A 88 -7.19 -8.61 0.66
CA GLY A 88 -6.85 -9.93 0.12
C GLY A 88 -7.91 -10.99 0.45
N PRO A 89 -7.84 -12.19 -0.14
CA PRO A 89 -8.87 -13.21 0.03
C PRO A 89 -9.14 -13.60 1.49
N SER A 90 -8.10 -13.65 2.33
CA SER A 90 -8.21 -13.98 3.76
C SER A 90 -8.61 -12.78 4.63
N GLU A 91 -8.64 -11.56 4.08
CA GLU A 91 -8.84 -10.30 4.80
C GLU A 91 -10.25 -9.72 4.62
N ILE A 92 -11.10 -10.35 3.77
CA ILE A 92 -12.44 -9.85 3.43
C ILE A 92 -13.32 -9.68 4.68
N ASN A 93 -13.23 -10.61 5.63
CA ASN A 93 -13.99 -10.51 6.86
C ASN A 93 -13.47 -9.42 7.78
N ASP A 94 -12.16 -9.27 7.91
CA ASP A 94 -11.52 -8.25 8.73
C ASP A 94 -11.78 -6.84 8.17
N ALA A 95 -12.02 -6.73 6.87
CA ALA A 95 -12.35 -5.46 6.22
C ALA A 95 -13.65 -4.84 6.73
N LYS A 96 -14.54 -5.62 7.33
CA LYS A 96 -15.79 -5.12 7.94
C LYS A 96 -15.55 -4.26 9.18
N ASP A 97 -14.39 -4.42 9.83
CA ASP A 97 -14.00 -3.64 11.01
C ASP A 97 -13.29 -2.33 10.65
N ILE A 98 -13.08 -2.09 9.34
CA ILE A 98 -12.47 -0.86 8.82
C ILE A 98 -13.56 0.03 8.25
N ASN A 99 -13.62 1.30 8.68
CA ASN A 99 -14.61 2.28 8.25
C ASN A 99 -14.35 2.83 6.82
N ALA A 100 -13.79 1.99 5.95
CA ALA A 100 -13.54 2.27 4.54
C ALA A 100 -14.42 1.36 3.67
N LEU A 101 -14.74 1.81 2.46
CA LEU A 101 -15.45 0.98 1.51
C LEU A 101 -14.52 -0.12 0.98
N ALA A 102 -14.84 -1.38 1.29
CA ALA A 102 -14.09 -2.52 0.80
C ALA A 102 -14.47 -2.83 -0.67
N LEU A 103 -13.48 -2.83 -1.55
CA LEU A 103 -13.66 -3.15 -2.95
C LEU A 103 -13.43 -4.63 -3.21
N LEU A 104 -14.40 -5.26 -3.85
CA LEU A 104 -14.37 -6.65 -4.27
C LEU A 104 -14.84 -6.75 -5.72
N ASP A 105 -14.32 -7.70 -6.45
CA ASP A 105 -14.83 -8.05 -7.78
C ASP A 105 -15.73 -9.29 -7.66
N ASN A 106 -17.04 -9.12 -7.88
CA ASN A 106 -18.05 -10.17 -7.73
C ASN A 106 -17.93 -10.93 -6.38
N GLY A 107 -17.69 -10.19 -5.29
CA GLY A 107 -17.57 -10.74 -3.94
C GLY A 107 -16.21 -11.40 -3.64
N LYS A 108 -15.24 -11.33 -4.56
CA LYS A 108 -13.88 -11.85 -4.39
C LYS A 108 -12.88 -10.71 -4.27
N ALA A 109 -11.73 -10.99 -3.67
CA ALA A 109 -10.62 -10.05 -3.67
C ALA A 109 -10.20 -9.69 -5.12
N LEU A 110 -9.78 -8.45 -5.31
CA LEU A 110 -9.22 -8.00 -6.59
C LEU A 110 -7.97 -8.84 -6.94
N ASP A 111 -7.80 -9.11 -8.22
CA ASP A 111 -6.55 -9.70 -8.70
C ASP A 111 -5.41 -8.67 -8.70
N ILE A 112 -4.19 -9.12 -8.97
CA ILE A 112 -3.00 -8.26 -8.94
C ILE A 112 -3.10 -7.12 -9.97
N SER A 113 -3.67 -7.37 -11.14
CA SER A 113 -3.78 -6.37 -12.22
C SER A 113 -4.81 -5.31 -11.89
N GLN A 114 -5.97 -5.71 -11.36
CA GLN A 114 -7.00 -4.81 -10.86
C GLN A 114 -6.47 -3.98 -9.68
N LEU A 115 -5.77 -4.62 -8.73
CA LEU A 115 -5.16 -3.95 -7.59
C LEU A 115 -4.09 -2.94 -8.03
N THR A 116 -3.26 -3.31 -9.00
CA THR A 116 -2.24 -2.42 -9.58
C THR A 116 -2.88 -1.17 -10.19
N SER A 117 -3.95 -1.34 -10.96
CA SER A 117 -4.69 -0.23 -11.56
C SER A 117 -5.36 0.66 -10.51
N LEU A 118 -5.94 0.04 -9.49
CA LEU A 118 -6.54 0.77 -8.37
C LEU A 118 -5.48 1.62 -7.64
N ILE A 119 -4.32 1.06 -7.34
CA ILE A 119 -3.22 1.78 -6.69
C ILE A 119 -2.70 2.91 -7.57
N LYS A 120 -2.43 2.64 -8.84
CA LYS A 120 -1.86 3.61 -9.79
C LYS A 120 -2.74 4.86 -9.95
N ASN A 121 -4.05 4.71 -9.90
CA ASN A 121 -5.03 5.79 -10.08
C ASN A 121 -5.50 6.42 -8.76
N SER A 122 -4.96 6.01 -7.62
CA SER A 122 -5.32 6.58 -6.32
C SER A 122 -4.77 7.99 -6.14
N SER A 123 -5.46 8.82 -5.36
CA SER A 123 -4.96 10.14 -4.96
C SER A 123 -3.84 10.03 -3.93
N PHE A 124 -3.93 9.04 -3.05
CA PHE A 124 -2.94 8.75 -2.02
C PHE A 124 -3.13 7.33 -1.46
N VAL A 125 -2.03 6.69 -1.08
CA VAL A 125 -2.04 5.36 -0.44
C VAL A 125 -1.46 5.45 0.97
N VAL A 126 -2.09 4.77 1.94
CA VAL A 126 -1.48 4.49 3.25
C VAL A 126 -1.50 2.98 3.47
N ALA A 127 -0.33 2.38 3.68
CA ALA A 127 -0.19 0.94 3.77
C ALA A 127 0.72 0.50 4.93
N ASN A 128 0.41 -0.64 5.53
CA ASN A 128 1.40 -1.39 6.29
C ASN A 128 2.49 -1.93 5.35
N ASP A 129 3.62 -2.40 5.88
CA ASP A 129 4.67 -3.09 5.11
C ASP A 129 4.16 -4.44 4.57
N THR A 130 3.53 -4.40 3.39
CA THR A 130 2.87 -5.55 2.74
C THR A 130 2.97 -5.47 1.22
N GLY A 131 2.51 -6.49 0.51
CA GLY A 131 2.53 -6.53 -0.96
C GLY A 131 1.98 -5.27 -1.64
N PRO A 132 0.81 -4.76 -1.27
CA PRO A 132 0.25 -3.52 -1.82
C PRO A 132 1.16 -2.29 -1.66
N ALA A 133 1.93 -2.18 -0.56
CA ALA A 133 2.91 -1.10 -0.38
C ALA A 133 4.03 -1.18 -1.43
N HIS A 134 4.52 -2.39 -1.73
CA HIS A 134 5.52 -2.60 -2.79
C HIS A 134 4.96 -2.28 -4.18
N ILE A 135 3.73 -2.70 -4.47
CA ILE A 135 3.07 -2.29 -5.72
C ILE A 135 2.99 -0.77 -5.82
N THR A 136 2.57 -0.08 -4.73
CA THR A 136 2.49 1.38 -4.68
C THR A 136 3.83 2.04 -5.04
N ALA A 137 4.91 1.56 -4.43
CA ALA A 137 6.26 2.05 -4.70
C ALA A 137 6.66 1.87 -6.17
N HIS A 138 6.36 0.70 -6.75
CA HIS A 138 6.84 0.32 -8.08
C HIS A 138 5.93 0.78 -9.24
N VAL A 139 4.73 1.27 -8.96
CA VAL A 139 3.90 1.98 -9.97
C VAL A 139 4.04 3.52 -9.87
N GLY A 140 4.87 4.01 -8.93
CA GLY A 140 5.10 5.44 -8.74
C GLY A 140 3.92 6.19 -8.12
N ALA A 141 2.97 5.50 -7.48
CA ALA A 141 1.84 6.14 -6.83
C ALA A 141 2.26 6.90 -5.57
N LYS A 142 1.50 7.94 -5.23
CA LYS A 142 1.76 8.78 -4.05
C LYS A 142 1.27 8.12 -2.79
N GLY A 143 2.07 8.14 -1.72
CA GLY A 143 1.61 7.57 -0.46
C GLY A 143 2.67 7.39 0.61
N LEU A 144 2.25 6.66 1.64
CA LEU A 144 3.05 6.32 2.81
C LEU A 144 3.00 4.83 3.11
N THR A 145 4.10 4.28 3.60
CA THR A 145 4.13 2.97 4.23
C THR A 145 4.61 3.07 5.68
N LEU A 146 4.06 2.23 6.54
CA LEU A 146 4.27 2.30 7.98
C LEU A 146 5.10 1.11 8.45
N PHE A 147 6.23 1.40 9.10
CA PHE A 147 7.17 0.40 9.61
C PHE A 147 7.28 0.47 11.13
N GLY A 148 7.15 -0.69 11.75
CA GLY A 148 7.61 -0.91 13.12
C GLY A 148 9.04 -1.46 13.14
N LYS A 149 9.49 -1.95 14.30
CA LYS A 149 10.85 -2.50 14.52
C LYS A 149 11.19 -3.78 13.74
N HIS A 150 10.23 -4.38 13.02
CA HIS A 150 10.41 -5.66 12.32
C HIS A 150 11.38 -5.58 11.13
N THR A 151 11.47 -4.42 10.47
CA THR A 151 12.40 -4.14 9.37
C THR A 151 12.50 -2.63 9.15
N THR A 152 13.24 -2.20 8.12
CA THR A 152 13.35 -0.79 7.71
C THR A 152 13.00 -0.62 6.25
N ALA A 153 12.55 0.57 5.86
CA ALA A 153 12.27 0.93 4.48
C ALA A 153 13.48 0.74 3.56
N TYR A 154 14.68 1.04 4.07
CA TYR A 154 15.93 0.81 3.36
C TYR A 154 16.15 -0.67 3.04
N LYS A 155 16.01 -1.56 4.04
CA LYS A 155 16.23 -3.00 3.84
C LYS A 155 15.33 -3.60 2.77
N VAL A 156 14.07 -3.16 2.72
CA VAL A 156 13.10 -3.67 1.73
C VAL A 156 13.08 -2.86 0.45
N SER A 157 13.90 -1.81 0.33
CA SER A 157 14.04 -0.96 -0.86
C SER A 157 12.73 -0.33 -1.34
N ILE A 158 11.87 0.11 -0.41
CA ILE A 158 10.49 0.50 -0.75
C ILE A 158 10.32 1.99 -1.08
N GLU A 159 11.18 2.88 -0.54
CA GLU A 159 11.01 4.31 -0.77
C GLU A 159 11.25 4.72 -2.22
N ARG A 160 10.41 5.60 -2.70
CA ARG A 160 10.45 6.23 -4.03
C ARG A 160 10.20 7.74 -3.89
N GLU A 161 10.29 8.46 -5.01
CA GLU A 161 10.05 9.90 -5.04
C GLU A 161 8.72 10.27 -4.37
N ASN A 162 7.63 9.60 -4.77
CA ASN A 162 6.28 9.87 -4.32
C ASN A 162 5.78 8.95 -3.20
N PHE A 163 6.58 7.95 -2.78
CA PHE A 163 6.18 6.97 -1.77
C PHE A 163 7.21 6.90 -0.66
N LYS A 164 6.82 7.33 0.55
CA LYS A 164 7.72 7.48 1.69
C LYS A 164 7.37 6.54 2.83
N ALA A 165 8.32 6.30 3.71
CA ALA A 165 8.14 5.50 4.89
C ALA A 165 8.04 6.36 6.16
N ILE A 166 7.21 5.91 7.11
CA ILE A 166 7.27 6.35 8.51
C ILE A 166 7.79 5.15 9.32
N GLU A 167 8.95 5.30 9.90
CA GLU A 167 9.59 4.28 10.75
C GLU A 167 9.45 4.64 12.22
N VAL A 168 8.95 3.71 13.02
CA VAL A 168 8.83 3.85 14.48
C VAL A 168 9.22 2.55 15.17
N SER A 169 9.60 2.63 16.45
CA SER A 169 9.92 1.43 17.24
C SER A 169 8.69 0.54 17.51
N ASP A 170 7.50 1.17 17.62
CA ASP A 170 6.24 0.47 17.86
C ASP A 170 5.11 1.20 17.13
N LEU A 171 4.43 0.50 16.22
CA LEU A 171 3.30 1.03 15.46
C LEU A 171 2.11 1.44 16.34
N ASN A 172 1.95 0.85 17.53
CA ASN A 172 0.90 1.26 18.46
C ASN A 172 1.08 2.72 18.96
N ASN A 173 2.31 3.21 18.98
CA ASN A 173 2.65 4.56 19.42
C ASN A 173 2.66 5.58 18.27
N LEU A 174 2.45 5.18 17.02
CA LEU A 174 2.32 6.08 15.88
C LEU A 174 0.89 6.60 15.81
N SER A 175 0.66 7.86 16.18
CA SER A 175 -0.69 8.43 16.17
C SER A 175 -1.24 8.65 14.76
N ALA A 176 -2.56 8.65 14.62
CA ALA A 176 -3.23 8.92 13.35
C ALA A 176 -2.97 10.35 12.85
N GLU A 177 -2.83 11.30 13.75
CA GLU A 177 -2.52 12.70 13.44
C GLU A 177 -1.16 12.83 12.74
N LYS A 178 -0.12 12.14 13.23
CA LYS A 178 1.22 12.13 12.59
C LYS A 178 1.19 11.55 11.18
N VAL A 179 0.37 10.53 10.95
CA VAL A 179 0.20 9.96 9.60
C VAL A 179 -0.60 10.92 8.74
N PHE A 180 -1.66 11.51 9.28
CA PHE A 180 -2.53 12.47 8.59
C PHE A 180 -1.77 13.72 8.12
N GLU A 181 -0.83 14.26 8.91
CA GLU A 181 0.01 15.41 8.55
C GLU A 181 0.85 15.20 7.28
N LYS A 182 1.01 13.96 6.83
CA LYS A 182 1.79 13.59 5.64
C LYS A 182 0.92 13.37 4.39
N LEU A 183 -0.41 13.42 4.51
CA LEU A 183 -1.34 13.32 3.38
C LEU A 183 -1.46 14.68 2.68
#